data_d7d99a7a19c7bcd3ada3b0d5eabf5a2e
#
_entry.id   d7d99a7a19c7bcd3ada3b0d5eabf5a2e
#
_cell.length_a   1.000
_cell.length_b   1.000
_cell.length_c   1.000
_cell.angle_alpha   90.00
_cell.angle_beta   90.00
_cell.angle_gamma   90.00
#
_symmetry.space_group_name_H-M   'P 1'
#
loop_
_entity.id
_entity.type
_entity.pdbx_description
1 polymer ?
#
loop_
_entity_poly.entity_id
_entity_poly.type
_entity_poly.pdbx_seq_one_letter_code
_entity_poly.pdbx_strand_id
1 'polypeptide(L)'
;MTQTHFRLRMLSPLPEYQDEKHETLSLAPRPKSLDGKEVGLLPNWRPSAVEILGAVGSLLQDRYTLKRITQEQPAREVPSRSGGLIDALEDLLDDLAHRVDVVVTSTGD
;
A
#
# COMPACT_ATOMS: atom_id res chain seq x y z
N MET A 1 -53.32 -0.38 -9.50
CA MET A 1 -51.96 -0.72 -9.94
C MET A 1 -51.31 -1.56 -8.87
N THR A 2 -50.99 -2.78 -9.19
CA THR A 2 -50.22 -3.65 -8.32
C THR A 2 -48.76 -3.34 -8.51
N GLN A 3 -48.11 -2.83 -7.47
CA GLN A 3 -46.63 -2.70 -7.46
C GLN A 3 -46.03 -4.08 -7.20
N THR A 4 -45.23 -4.53 -8.13
CA THR A 4 -44.49 -5.76 -7.98
C THR A 4 -43.18 -5.45 -7.29
N HIS A 5 -42.99 -5.99 -6.09
CA HIS A 5 -41.74 -5.84 -5.36
C HIS A 5 -40.84 -7.02 -5.70
N PHE A 6 -39.69 -6.71 -6.29
CA PHE A 6 -38.65 -7.70 -6.52
C PHE A 6 -37.62 -7.68 -5.39
N ARG A 7 -37.37 -8.83 -4.80
CA ARG A 7 -36.25 -9.03 -3.91
C ARG A 7 -35.16 -9.79 -4.65
N LEU A 8 -34.05 -9.14 -4.88
CA LEU A 8 -32.89 -9.78 -5.44
C LEU A 8 -31.94 -10.18 -4.30
N ARG A 9 -31.59 -11.45 -4.29
CA ARG A 9 -30.56 -11.96 -3.40
C ARG A 9 -29.26 -12.00 -4.17
N MET A 10 -28.32 -11.14 -3.80
CA MET A 10 -27.04 -11.06 -4.46
C MET A 10 -25.94 -11.44 -3.49
N LEU A 11 -24.92 -12.12 -4.00
CA LEU A 11 -23.72 -12.40 -3.26
C LEU A 11 -22.76 -11.23 -3.43
N SER A 12 -22.18 -10.77 -2.31
CA SER A 12 -21.12 -9.78 -2.35
C SER A 12 -19.86 -10.41 -2.95
N PRO A 13 -19.20 -9.75 -3.92
CA PRO A 13 -17.92 -10.23 -4.44
C PRO A 13 -16.76 -10.04 -3.48
N LEU A 14 -16.96 -9.28 -2.39
CA LEU A 14 -15.93 -9.05 -1.39
C LEU A 14 -15.75 -10.29 -0.52
N PRO A 15 -14.54 -10.84 -0.42
CA PRO A 15 -14.30 -11.97 0.46
C PRO A 15 -14.41 -11.56 1.92
N GLU A 16 -15.06 -12.39 2.72
CA GLU A 16 -15.04 -12.30 4.18
C GLU A 16 -14.27 -13.52 4.68
N TYR A 17 -13.16 -13.26 5.36
CA TYR A 17 -12.36 -14.33 5.95
C TYR A 17 -12.82 -14.57 7.39
N GLN A 18 -13.06 -15.83 7.74
CA GLN A 18 -13.59 -16.20 9.06
C GLN A 18 -12.64 -15.90 10.22
N ASP A 19 -11.37 -15.80 9.90
CA ASP A 19 -10.31 -15.50 10.86
C ASP A 19 -9.95 -14.00 10.94
N GLU A 20 -10.60 -13.17 10.14
CA GLU A 20 -10.50 -11.74 10.30
C GLU A 20 -11.16 -11.33 11.61
N LYS A 21 -10.34 -11.13 12.61
CA LYS A 21 -10.78 -10.44 13.81
C LYS A 21 -11.15 -9.01 13.40
N HIS A 22 -12.37 -8.61 13.71
CA HIS A 22 -12.84 -7.24 13.53
C HIS A 22 -12.12 -6.28 14.47
N GLU A 23 -10.82 -6.23 14.41
CA GLU A 23 -10.07 -5.15 15.00
C GLU A 23 -10.23 -3.96 14.08
N THR A 24 -10.82 -2.91 14.59
CA THR A 24 -10.90 -1.64 13.88
C THR A 24 -9.48 -1.11 13.76
N LEU A 25 -8.82 -1.44 12.66
CA LEU A 25 -7.51 -0.87 12.35
C LEU A 25 -7.75 0.60 12.02
N SER A 26 -7.28 1.46 12.90
CA SER A 26 -7.25 2.89 12.60
C SER A 26 -6.16 3.15 11.57
N LEU A 27 -6.45 4.02 10.60
CA LEU A 27 -5.44 4.50 9.66
C LEU A 27 -4.37 5.29 10.41
N ALA A 28 -3.12 5.15 9.97
CA ALA A 28 -2.03 5.97 10.48
C ALA A 28 -2.35 7.47 10.27
N PRO A 29 -1.98 8.34 11.22
CA PRO A 29 -2.19 9.77 11.04
C PRO A 29 -1.45 10.27 9.81
N ARG A 30 -2.11 11.09 8.99
CA ARG A 30 -1.50 11.69 7.83
C ARG A 30 -0.67 12.90 8.24
N PRO A 31 0.57 13.07 7.73
CA PRO A 31 1.31 14.28 7.95
C PRO A 31 0.63 15.46 7.27
N LYS A 32 0.76 16.65 7.84
CA LYS A 32 0.19 17.88 7.27
C LYS A 32 0.92 18.33 6.02
N SER A 33 2.20 17.99 5.90
CA SER A 33 3.06 18.29 4.76
C SER A 33 4.12 17.19 4.66
N LEU A 34 4.68 17.01 3.48
CA LEU A 34 5.82 16.13 3.26
C LEU A 34 7.16 16.80 3.56
N ASP A 35 7.17 18.12 3.78
CA ASP A 35 8.40 18.84 4.10
C ASP A 35 9.05 18.28 5.38
N GLY A 36 10.33 18.00 5.31
CA GLY A 36 11.10 17.44 6.42
C GLY A 36 10.85 15.95 6.67
N LYS A 37 10.08 15.29 5.83
CA LYS A 37 9.72 13.88 6.00
C LYS A 37 10.67 12.95 5.23
N GLU A 38 10.85 11.76 5.76
CA GLU A 38 11.52 10.68 5.06
C GLU A 38 10.48 9.86 4.28
N VAL A 39 10.70 9.72 2.98
CA VAL A 39 9.79 9.01 2.07
C VAL A 39 10.46 7.74 1.58
N GLY A 40 9.77 6.62 1.72
CA GLY A 40 10.17 5.36 1.14
C GLY A 40 9.38 5.07 -0.14
N LEU A 41 10.06 4.67 -1.18
CA LEU A 41 9.46 4.20 -2.42
C LEU A 41 9.54 2.68 -2.44
N LEU A 42 8.40 2.03 -2.45
CA LEU A 42 8.31 0.57 -2.39
C LEU A 42 7.72 0.03 -3.69
N PRO A 43 8.57 -0.25 -4.70
CA PRO A 43 8.10 -0.84 -5.94
C PRO A 43 7.85 -2.34 -5.76
N ASN A 44 6.93 -2.88 -6.57
CA ASN A 44 6.91 -4.32 -6.78
C ASN A 44 8.01 -4.70 -7.78
N TRP A 45 8.11 -5.97 -8.13
CA TRP A 45 9.17 -6.49 -9.03
C TRP A 45 8.99 -6.10 -10.50
N ARG A 46 7.87 -5.46 -10.87
CA ARG A 46 7.62 -5.05 -12.26
C ARG A 46 8.50 -3.85 -12.63
N PRO A 47 9.18 -3.89 -13.79
CA PRO A 47 10.02 -2.77 -14.24
C PRO A 47 9.26 -1.45 -14.32
N SER A 48 8.00 -1.47 -14.78
CA SER A 48 7.17 -0.27 -14.87
C SER A 48 6.89 0.37 -13.51
N ALA A 49 6.76 -0.43 -12.46
CA ALA A 49 6.57 0.08 -11.10
C ALA A 49 7.80 0.84 -10.62
N VAL A 50 8.99 0.33 -10.88
CA VAL A 50 10.25 0.98 -10.54
C VAL A 50 10.36 2.33 -11.24
N GLU A 51 10.08 2.37 -12.54
CA GLU A 51 10.13 3.61 -13.34
C GLU A 51 9.11 4.65 -12.87
N ILE A 52 7.87 4.24 -12.63
CA ILE A 52 6.81 5.13 -12.15
C ILE A 52 7.17 5.72 -10.79
N LEU A 53 7.62 4.90 -9.86
CA LEU A 53 8.01 5.38 -8.54
C LEU A 53 9.23 6.28 -8.58
N GLY A 54 10.19 6.00 -9.45
CA GLY A 54 11.32 6.90 -9.69
C GLY A 54 10.87 8.28 -10.14
N ALA A 55 9.92 8.34 -11.08
CA ALA A 55 9.35 9.60 -11.57
C ALA A 55 8.57 10.33 -10.46
N VAL A 56 7.74 9.61 -9.70
CA VAL A 56 7.01 10.17 -8.56
C VAL A 56 7.99 10.73 -7.52
N GLY A 57 9.04 10.00 -7.21
CA GLY A 57 10.08 10.45 -6.27
C GLY A 57 10.73 11.75 -6.71
N SER A 58 11.07 11.88 -8.00
CA SER A 58 11.63 13.12 -8.55
C SER A 58 10.66 14.29 -8.43
N LEU A 59 9.37 14.08 -8.74
CA LEU A 59 8.35 15.11 -8.59
C LEU A 59 8.16 15.54 -7.13
N LEU A 60 8.21 14.60 -6.21
CA LEU A 60 8.11 14.91 -4.78
C LEU A 60 9.31 15.73 -4.30
N GLN A 61 10.51 15.41 -4.75
CA GLN A 61 11.71 16.20 -4.43
C GLN A 61 11.66 17.62 -4.98
N ASP A 62 11.03 17.81 -6.14
CA ASP A 62 10.85 19.13 -6.74
C ASP A 62 9.80 19.97 -5.99
N ARG A 63 8.77 19.34 -5.42
CA ARG A 63 7.66 20.01 -4.76
C ARG A 63 7.89 20.27 -3.28
N TYR A 64 8.59 19.39 -2.60
CA TYR A 64 8.75 19.39 -1.16
C TYR A 64 10.22 19.33 -0.77
N THR A 65 10.54 19.91 0.36
CA THR A 65 11.88 19.79 0.96
C THR A 65 11.92 18.52 1.81
N LEU A 66 12.10 17.38 1.15
CA LEU A 66 12.14 16.09 1.83
C LEU A 66 13.44 15.95 2.63
N LYS A 67 13.36 15.32 3.80
CA LYS A 67 14.54 14.98 4.56
C LYS A 67 15.36 13.91 3.86
N ARG A 68 14.69 12.89 3.34
CA ARG A 68 15.30 11.79 2.59
C ARG A 68 14.26 11.11 1.72
N ILE A 69 14.68 10.61 0.60
CA ILE A 69 13.90 9.69 -0.23
C ILE A 69 14.73 8.44 -0.48
N THR A 70 14.14 7.29 -0.24
CA THR A 70 14.81 6.00 -0.39
C THR A 70 13.97 5.10 -1.27
N GLN A 71 14.58 4.47 -2.25
CA GLN A 71 13.91 3.46 -3.06
C GLN A 71 14.34 2.09 -2.57
N GLU A 72 13.36 1.30 -2.16
CA GLU A 72 13.60 -0.08 -1.76
C GLU A 72 13.78 -0.97 -2.99
N GLN A 73 14.50 -2.07 -2.80
CA GLN A 73 14.67 -3.06 -3.86
C GLN A 73 13.34 -3.77 -4.10
N PRO A 74 12.93 -3.94 -5.38
CA PRO A 74 11.72 -4.68 -5.69
C PRO A 74 11.88 -6.15 -5.27
N ALA A 75 10.88 -6.66 -4.56
CA ALA A 75 10.81 -8.07 -4.19
C ALA A 75 9.86 -8.82 -5.10
N ARG A 76 10.14 -10.08 -5.31
CA ARG A 76 9.19 -11.00 -5.94
C ARG A 76 8.21 -11.50 -4.90
N GLU A 77 7.09 -12.04 -5.37
CA GLU A 77 6.09 -12.65 -4.51
C GLU A 77 6.72 -13.64 -3.54
N VAL A 78 6.42 -13.47 -2.27
CA VAL A 78 6.86 -14.32 -1.17
C VAL A 78 5.67 -14.70 -0.30
N PRO A 79 5.72 -15.86 0.38
CA PRO A 79 4.66 -16.23 1.32
C PRO A 79 4.56 -15.24 2.48
N SER A 80 3.33 -14.83 2.82
CA SER A 80 3.07 -14.01 4.00
C SER A 80 2.83 -14.88 5.23
N ARG A 81 2.96 -14.30 6.43
CA ARG A 81 2.68 -14.98 7.70
C ARG A 81 1.20 -15.36 7.85
N SER A 82 0.32 -14.58 7.25
CA SER A 82 -1.13 -14.79 7.30
C SER A 82 -1.65 -15.76 6.23
N GLY A 83 -0.76 -16.28 5.39
CA GLY A 83 -1.12 -17.06 4.19
C GLY A 83 -1.27 -16.16 2.97
N GLY A 84 -1.19 -16.74 1.79
CA GLY A 84 -1.17 -15.96 0.54
C GLY A 84 0.22 -15.42 0.21
N LEU A 85 0.29 -14.64 -0.87
CA LEU A 85 1.54 -14.10 -1.39
C LEU A 85 1.56 -12.57 -1.26
N ILE A 86 2.72 -12.03 -0.97
CA ILE A 86 2.98 -10.59 -0.92
C ILE A 86 4.23 -10.25 -1.73
N ASP A 87 4.33 -9.01 -2.18
CA ASP A 87 5.46 -8.56 -3.01
C ASP A 87 6.66 -8.06 -2.19
N ALA A 88 6.60 -8.16 -0.88
CA ALA A 88 7.70 -7.78 0.00
C ALA A 88 7.70 -8.64 1.27
N LEU A 89 8.87 -8.89 1.81
CA LEU A 89 9.00 -9.56 3.09
C LEU A 89 8.38 -8.72 4.21
N GLU A 90 7.64 -9.36 5.11
CA GLU A 90 7.03 -8.65 6.25
C GLU A 90 8.06 -7.97 7.14
N ASP A 91 9.21 -8.61 7.36
CA ASP A 91 10.30 -8.02 8.12
C ASP A 91 10.88 -6.77 7.44
N LEU A 92 10.91 -6.76 6.11
CA LEU A 92 11.28 -5.57 5.34
C LEU A 92 10.27 -4.45 5.53
N LEU A 93 8.98 -4.79 5.53
CA LEU A 93 7.90 -3.81 5.74
C LEU A 93 7.96 -3.22 7.15
N ASP A 94 8.20 -4.04 8.16
CA ASP A 94 8.36 -3.59 9.54
C ASP A 94 9.57 -2.67 9.69
N ASP A 95 10.69 -3.05 9.11
CA ASP A 95 11.90 -2.23 9.10
C ASP A 95 11.67 -0.90 8.39
N LEU A 96 11.03 -0.94 7.22
CA LEU A 96 10.70 0.27 6.46
C LEU A 96 9.80 1.20 7.26
N ALA A 97 8.80 0.65 7.94
CA ALA A 97 7.88 1.43 8.78
C ALA A 97 8.59 2.18 9.90
N HIS A 98 9.72 1.66 10.40
CA HIS A 98 10.53 2.33 11.40
C HIS A 98 11.49 3.37 10.83
N ARG A 99 11.86 3.25 9.56
CA ARG A 99 12.85 4.12 8.93
C ARG A 99 12.26 5.35 8.24
N VAL A 100 11.01 5.26 7.80
CA VAL A 100 10.39 6.33 7.00
C VAL A 100 9.09 6.81 7.61
N ASP A 101 8.70 8.02 7.26
CA ASP A 101 7.43 8.62 7.71
C ASP A 101 6.28 8.31 6.77
N VAL A 102 6.57 8.16 5.48
CA VAL A 102 5.58 7.93 4.42
C VAL A 102 6.13 6.92 3.43
N VAL A 103 5.27 6.05 2.97
CA VAL A 103 5.59 5.09 1.91
C VAL A 103 4.71 5.35 0.71
N VAL A 104 5.30 5.39 -0.47
CA VAL A 104 4.59 5.42 -1.74
C VAL A 104 4.83 4.09 -2.44
N THR A 105 3.75 3.46 -2.82
CA THR A 105 3.79 2.22 -3.59
C THR A 105 3.00 2.40 -4.89
N SER A 106 3.25 1.54 -5.84
CA SER A 106 2.56 1.59 -7.12
C SER A 106 2.09 0.21 -7.52
N THR A 107 1.17 0.20 -8.45
CA THR A 107 0.59 -0.98 -9.13
C THR A 107 0.81 -2.32 -8.47
N GLY A 108 -0.25 -2.84 -7.86
CA GLY A 108 -0.33 -4.24 -7.51
C GLY A 108 -0.63 -5.11 -8.75
N ASP A 109 -0.28 -6.35 -8.70
CA ASP A 109 -0.70 -7.32 -9.69
C ASP A 109 -2.06 -7.88 -9.36
#